data_26ec92094e087b23786aa0b2630bc1a8
#
_entry.id   26ec92094e087b23786aa0b2630bc1a8
#
_cell.length_a   1.000
_cell.length_b   1.000
_cell.length_c   1.000
_cell.angle_alpha   90.00
_cell.angle_beta   90.00
_cell.angle_gamma   90.00
#
_symmetry.space_group_name_H-M   'P 1'
#
loop_
_entity.id
_entity.type
_entity.pdbx_description
1 polymer ?
#
loop_
_entity_poly.entity_id
_entity_poly.type
_entity_poly.pdbx_seq_one_letter_code
_entity_poly.pdbx_strand_id
1 'polypeptide(L)'
;MLQLSHISKNYGKFCAVRDISLELEDGLYGMLAPNGAGKTTLIKMIVTLLYPTEGTITYDGIEIQKMGENYRDLIGYLPQQFGYYKNQSPVQYLNYLAALKAVPKEGLKEKIKALLELVGLSENADKKMKKFSGGMIQRVGIAQALLNDPKILILDEPTAGLDPKERARFRNLISSLSRNRIVILSTHIVSDIESIANQVIMIKDKKLYRK
;
A
#
# COMPACT_ATOMS: atom_id res chain seq x y z
N MET A 1 -3.14 13.78 -8.50
CA MET A 1 -3.41 14.22 -7.11
C MET A 1 -4.57 13.42 -6.54
N LEU A 2 -4.42 12.84 -5.35
CA LEU A 2 -5.50 12.16 -4.61
C LEU A 2 -6.04 13.11 -3.54
N GLN A 3 -7.36 13.36 -3.55
CA GLN A 3 -8.01 14.29 -2.64
C GLN A 3 -9.13 13.59 -1.86
N LEU A 4 -9.12 13.76 -0.55
CA LEU A 4 -10.16 13.34 0.37
C LEU A 4 -10.87 14.60 0.88
N SER A 5 -12.19 14.67 0.75
CA SER A 5 -12.98 15.84 1.13
C SER A 5 -14.04 15.44 2.14
N HIS A 6 -13.87 15.88 3.40
CA HIS A 6 -14.80 15.66 4.51
C HIS A 6 -15.19 14.19 4.74
N ILE A 7 -14.21 13.29 4.65
CA ILE A 7 -14.41 11.85 4.75
C ILE A 7 -14.81 11.45 6.17
N SER A 8 -15.98 10.85 6.29
CA SER A 8 -16.46 10.21 7.52
C SER A 8 -16.91 8.77 7.26
N LYS A 9 -16.70 7.89 8.24
CA LYS A 9 -17.19 6.51 8.22
C LYS A 9 -17.81 6.11 9.54
N ASN A 10 -19.10 5.77 9.48
CA ASN A 10 -19.87 5.28 10.61
C ASN A 10 -20.29 3.82 10.39
N TYR A 11 -20.24 3.02 11.44
CA TYR A 11 -20.80 1.66 11.53
C TYR A 11 -21.92 1.69 12.57
N GLY A 12 -23.15 1.93 12.12
CA GLY A 12 -24.26 2.24 13.01
C GLY A 12 -23.93 3.46 13.90
N LYS A 13 -23.94 3.28 15.22
CA LYS A 13 -23.58 4.35 16.17
C LYS A 13 -22.07 4.56 16.36
N PHE A 14 -21.24 3.65 15.86
CA PHE A 14 -19.79 3.73 16.01
C PHE A 14 -19.18 4.56 14.88
N CYS A 15 -18.59 5.71 15.23
CA CYS A 15 -17.82 6.51 14.28
C CYS A 15 -16.38 5.96 14.21
N ALA A 16 -15.94 5.52 13.06
CA ALA A 16 -14.59 4.99 12.82
C ALA A 16 -13.61 6.03 12.25
N VAL A 17 -14.11 6.95 11.43
CA VAL A 17 -13.37 8.08 10.83
C VAL A 17 -14.30 9.28 10.82
N ARG A 18 -13.80 10.47 11.17
CA ARG A 18 -14.62 11.68 11.31
C ARG A 18 -13.95 12.87 10.61
N ASP A 19 -14.61 13.37 9.57
CA ASP A 19 -14.30 14.63 8.90
C ASP A 19 -12.81 14.79 8.54
N ILE A 20 -12.26 13.83 7.78
CA ILE A 20 -10.88 13.88 7.30
C ILE A 20 -10.83 14.50 5.91
N SER A 21 -10.06 15.57 5.77
CA SER A 21 -9.74 16.19 4.49
C SER A 21 -8.23 16.19 4.27
N LEU A 22 -7.77 15.66 3.13
CA LEU A 22 -6.37 15.51 2.75
C LEU A 22 -6.19 15.70 1.25
N GLU A 23 -5.08 16.29 0.86
CA GLU A 23 -4.61 16.36 -0.51
C GLU A 23 -3.22 15.75 -0.58
N LEU A 24 -3.03 14.78 -1.48
CA LEU A 24 -1.82 14.01 -1.63
C LEU A 24 -1.35 14.08 -3.09
N GLU A 25 -0.14 14.59 -3.27
CA GLU A 25 0.59 14.61 -4.53
C GLU A 25 1.66 13.52 -4.53
N ASP A 26 2.48 13.42 -5.58
CA ASP A 26 3.58 12.47 -5.61
C ASP A 26 4.53 12.70 -4.43
N GLY A 27 4.89 11.62 -3.76
CA GLY A 27 5.71 11.67 -2.55
C GLY A 27 5.38 10.56 -1.56
N LEU A 28 6.12 10.53 -0.45
CA LEU A 28 5.95 9.57 0.62
C LEU A 28 5.24 10.18 1.83
N TYR A 29 4.12 9.63 2.18
CA TYR A 29 3.29 10.01 3.32
C TYR A 29 3.33 8.94 4.39
N GLY A 30 3.88 9.28 5.55
CA GLY A 30 3.84 8.43 6.75
C GLY A 30 2.51 8.60 7.48
N MET A 31 1.70 7.57 7.56
CA MET A 31 0.43 7.60 8.29
C MET A 31 0.61 7.01 9.69
N LEU A 32 0.69 7.88 10.70
CA LEU A 32 0.78 7.51 12.11
C LEU A 32 -0.59 7.56 12.78
N ALA A 33 -0.95 6.47 13.42
CA ALA A 33 -2.15 6.45 14.24
C ALA A 33 -2.06 5.34 15.30
N PRO A 34 -2.57 5.57 16.51
CA PRO A 34 -2.77 4.50 17.49
C PRO A 34 -3.71 3.41 16.95
N ASN A 35 -3.66 2.24 17.56
CA ASN A 35 -4.60 1.18 17.23
C ASN A 35 -6.05 1.67 17.50
N GLY A 36 -6.94 1.37 16.56
CA GLY A 36 -8.34 1.79 16.64
C GLY A 36 -8.63 3.25 16.27
N ALA A 37 -7.62 4.04 15.87
CA ALA A 37 -7.81 5.45 15.47
C ALA A 37 -8.47 5.65 14.09
N GLY A 38 -8.79 4.58 13.35
CA GLY A 38 -9.44 4.65 12.05
C GLY A 38 -8.52 4.48 10.83
N LYS A 39 -7.21 4.26 11.03
CA LYS A 39 -6.19 4.09 9.98
C LYS A 39 -6.58 3.07 8.91
N THR A 40 -6.83 1.83 9.31
CA THR A 40 -7.23 0.75 8.39
C THR A 40 -8.56 1.04 7.69
N THR A 41 -9.49 1.71 8.37
CA THR A 41 -10.77 2.12 7.77
C THR A 41 -10.54 3.17 6.67
N LEU A 42 -9.69 4.17 6.92
CA LEU A 42 -9.33 5.18 5.93
C LEU A 42 -8.63 4.55 4.72
N ILE A 43 -7.64 3.68 4.95
CA ILE A 43 -6.96 2.93 3.89
C ILE A 43 -7.96 2.14 3.05
N LYS A 44 -8.87 1.39 3.69
CA LYS A 44 -9.88 0.60 2.97
C LYS A 44 -10.82 1.46 2.11
N MET A 45 -11.10 2.71 2.52
CA MET A 45 -11.87 3.64 1.68
C MET A 45 -11.06 4.12 0.48
N ILE A 46 -9.77 4.43 0.66
CA ILE A 46 -8.90 4.83 -0.45
C ILE A 46 -8.75 3.69 -1.47
N VAL A 47 -8.57 2.44 -1.02
CA VAL A 47 -8.44 1.28 -1.93
C VAL A 47 -9.78 0.70 -2.41
N THR A 48 -10.88 1.41 -2.21
CA THR A 48 -12.24 1.03 -2.65
C THR A 48 -12.81 -0.27 -2.05
N LEU A 49 -12.26 -0.75 -0.94
CA LEU A 49 -12.80 -1.88 -0.18
C LEU A 49 -13.95 -1.47 0.75
N LEU A 50 -14.09 -0.18 1.01
CA LEU A 50 -15.19 0.43 1.77
C LEU A 50 -15.62 1.74 1.11
N TYR A 51 -16.87 2.12 1.33
CA TYR A 51 -17.38 3.43 0.94
C TYR A 51 -17.46 4.35 2.15
N PRO A 52 -17.13 5.66 2.03
CA PRO A 52 -17.39 6.62 3.09
C PRO A 52 -18.90 6.73 3.36
N THR A 53 -19.28 7.12 4.57
CA THR A 53 -20.67 7.45 4.92
C THR A 53 -20.98 8.88 4.47
N GLU A 54 -19.96 9.76 4.55
CA GLU A 54 -20.03 11.15 4.13
C GLU A 54 -18.70 11.55 3.47
N GLY A 55 -18.76 12.56 2.62
CA GLY A 55 -17.61 13.07 1.89
C GLY A 55 -17.30 12.29 0.63
N THR A 56 -16.29 12.74 -0.11
CA THR A 56 -15.89 12.19 -1.41
C THR A 56 -14.38 12.02 -1.49
N ILE A 57 -13.94 10.99 -2.22
CA ILE A 57 -12.53 10.79 -2.59
C ILE A 57 -12.43 10.95 -4.10
N THR A 58 -11.51 11.80 -4.55
CA THR A 58 -11.26 12.04 -5.97
C THR A 58 -9.79 11.76 -6.32
N TYR A 59 -9.56 11.31 -7.54
CA TYR A 59 -8.23 11.25 -8.15
C TYR A 59 -8.24 12.08 -9.42
N ASP A 60 -7.35 13.08 -9.49
CA ASP A 60 -7.29 14.08 -10.56
C ASP A 60 -8.67 14.72 -10.85
N GLY A 61 -9.41 15.05 -9.79
CA GLY A 61 -10.72 15.69 -9.85
C GLY A 61 -11.90 14.73 -10.17
N ILE A 62 -11.64 13.45 -10.46
CA ILE A 62 -12.68 12.46 -10.76
C ILE A 62 -12.93 11.61 -9.52
N GLU A 63 -14.19 11.46 -9.13
CA GLU A 63 -14.58 10.61 -8.00
C GLU A 63 -14.18 9.15 -8.24
N ILE A 64 -13.43 8.56 -7.31
CA ILE A 64 -12.84 7.23 -7.48
C ILE A 64 -13.88 6.12 -7.71
N GLN A 65 -15.09 6.29 -7.17
CA GLN A 65 -16.19 5.34 -7.37
C GLN A 65 -16.68 5.35 -8.82
N LYS A 66 -16.67 6.51 -9.48
CA LYS A 66 -17.04 6.64 -10.90
C LYS A 66 -15.96 6.09 -11.83
N MET A 67 -14.71 6.12 -11.42
CA MET A 67 -13.60 5.54 -12.19
C MET A 67 -13.63 4.00 -12.20
N GLY A 68 -14.17 3.36 -11.15
CA GLY A 68 -14.35 1.92 -11.08
C GLY A 68 -13.04 1.14 -11.21
N GLU A 69 -12.92 0.28 -12.21
CA GLU A 69 -11.71 -0.53 -12.46
C GLU A 69 -10.50 0.32 -12.85
N ASN A 70 -10.69 1.40 -13.60
CA ASN A 70 -9.60 2.29 -13.99
C ASN A 70 -8.88 2.88 -12.77
N TYR A 71 -9.60 3.18 -11.68
CA TYR A 71 -8.96 3.61 -10.45
C TYR A 71 -8.22 2.46 -9.76
N ARG A 72 -8.79 1.25 -9.74
CA ARG A 72 -8.14 0.08 -9.13
C ARG A 72 -6.84 -0.30 -9.82
N ASP A 73 -6.73 -0.05 -11.13
CA ASP A 73 -5.49 -0.26 -11.89
C ASP A 73 -4.38 0.71 -11.48
N LEU A 74 -4.73 1.89 -10.97
CA LEU A 74 -3.76 2.85 -10.45
C LEU A 74 -3.27 2.50 -9.04
N ILE A 75 -3.85 1.50 -8.37
CA ILE A 75 -3.53 1.18 -6.98
C ILE A 75 -2.64 -0.05 -6.87
N GLY A 76 -1.56 0.07 -6.10
CA GLY A 76 -0.84 -1.02 -5.48
C GLY A 76 -1.15 -1.08 -4.00
N TYR A 77 -1.61 -2.22 -3.49
CA TYR A 77 -1.94 -2.35 -2.07
C TYR A 77 -1.29 -3.57 -1.45
N LEU A 78 -0.57 -3.33 -0.36
CA LEU A 78 -0.06 -4.36 0.54
C LEU A 78 -0.80 -4.23 1.88
N PRO A 79 -1.78 -5.08 2.18
CA PRO A 79 -2.44 -5.09 3.49
C PRO A 79 -1.51 -5.63 4.57
N GLN A 80 -1.79 -5.30 5.83
CA GLN A 80 -1.04 -5.78 7.01
C GLN A 80 -0.89 -7.31 7.03
N GLN A 81 -1.93 -8.02 6.61
CA GLN A 81 -1.90 -9.46 6.38
C GLN A 81 -2.39 -9.73 4.97
N PHE A 82 -1.55 -10.33 4.15
CA PHE A 82 -1.95 -10.76 2.82
C PHE A 82 -1.78 -12.28 2.65
N GLY A 83 -2.72 -12.86 1.93
CA GLY A 83 -2.69 -14.29 1.62
C GLY A 83 -1.68 -14.58 0.51
N TYR A 84 -0.92 -15.66 0.66
CA TYR A 84 -0.04 -16.17 -0.37
C TYR A 84 -0.06 -17.71 -0.39
N TYR A 85 0.29 -18.28 -1.53
CA TYR A 85 0.32 -19.74 -1.69
C TYR A 85 1.67 -20.31 -1.29
N LYS A 86 1.77 -20.90 -0.11
CA LYS A 86 3.02 -21.42 0.49
C LYS A 86 3.78 -22.40 -0.42
N ASN A 87 3.10 -23.14 -1.27
CA ASN A 87 3.70 -24.12 -2.18
C ASN A 87 4.10 -23.55 -3.55
N GLN A 88 3.77 -22.30 -3.85
CA GLN A 88 4.21 -21.59 -5.05
C GLN A 88 5.54 -20.87 -4.80
N SER A 89 6.29 -20.65 -5.88
CA SER A 89 7.41 -19.71 -5.89
C SER A 89 6.92 -18.28 -6.13
N PRO A 90 7.73 -17.23 -5.82
CA PRO A 90 7.42 -15.84 -6.17
C PRO A 90 7.04 -15.66 -7.65
N VAL A 91 7.78 -16.27 -8.58
CA VAL A 91 7.47 -16.21 -10.01
C VAL A 91 6.08 -16.78 -10.30
N GLN A 92 5.76 -17.95 -9.77
CA GLN A 92 4.44 -18.57 -9.97
C GLN A 92 3.32 -17.72 -9.38
N TYR A 93 3.52 -17.19 -8.17
CA TYR A 93 2.55 -16.32 -7.50
C TYR A 93 2.31 -15.02 -8.24
N LEU A 94 3.38 -14.33 -8.69
CA LEU A 94 3.27 -13.08 -9.45
C LEU A 94 2.63 -13.28 -10.82
N ASN A 95 2.92 -14.39 -11.52
CA ASN A 95 2.23 -14.75 -12.77
C ASN A 95 0.73 -14.98 -12.55
N TYR A 96 0.37 -15.68 -11.48
CA TYR A 96 -1.03 -15.90 -11.13
C TYR A 96 -1.76 -14.58 -10.86
N LEU A 97 -1.16 -13.68 -10.07
CA LEU A 97 -1.75 -12.37 -9.79
C LEU A 97 -1.80 -11.46 -11.02
N ALA A 98 -0.79 -11.51 -11.88
CA ALA A 98 -0.79 -10.78 -13.13
C ALA A 98 -1.98 -11.18 -14.03
N ALA A 99 -2.28 -12.47 -14.09
CA ALA A 99 -3.46 -12.95 -14.82
C ALA A 99 -4.78 -12.45 -14.22
N LEU A 100 -4.89 -12.42 -12.87
CA LEU A 100 -6.07 -11.86 -12.20
C LEU A 100 -6.25 -10.37 -12.40
N LYS A 101 -5.14 -9.64 -12.53
CA LYS A 101 -5.12 -8.19 -12.77
C LYS A 101 -5.17 -7.82 -14.25
N ALA A 102 -5.36 -8.78 -15.14
CA ALA A 102 -5.33 -8.60 -16.59
C ALA A 102 -4.06 -7.89 -17.11
N VAL A 103 -2.91 -8.07 -16.43
CA VAL A 103 -1.63 -7.52 -16.89
C VAL A 103 -1.27 -8.18 -18.22
N PRO A 104 -0.90 -7.42 -19.26
CA PRO A 104 -0.52 -7.98 -20.55
C PRO A 104 0.58 -9.04 -20.45
N LYS A 105 0.46 -10.13 -21.20
CA LYS A 105 1.47 -11.22 -21.20
C LYS A 105 2.78 -10.80 -21.85
N GLU A 106 2.72 -9.85 -22.77
CA GLU A 106 3.90 -9.30 -23.43
C GLU A 106 4.80 -8.60 -22.41
N GLY A 107 6.07 -8.97 -22.36
CA GLY A 107 7.03 -8.42 -21.39
C GLY A 107 6.79 -8.81 -19.92
N LEU A 108 5.79 -9.64 -19.61
CA LEU A 108 5.46 -9.99 -18.20
C LEU A 108 6.59 -10.72 -17.50
N LYS A 109 7.30 -11.60 -18.20
CA LYS A 109 8.42 -12.36 -17.63
C LYS A 109 9.57 -11.42 -17.20
N GLU A 110 9.91 -10.48 -18.05
CA GLU A 110 10.94 -9.47 -17.81
C GLU A 110 10.50 -8.54 -16.67
N LYS A 111 9.25 -8.14 -16.65
CA LYS A 111 8.66 -7.34 -15.58
C LYS A 111 8.72 -8.05 -14.23
N ILE A 112 8.32 -9.31 -14.15
CA ILE A 112 8.40 -10.10 -12.90
C ILE A 112 9.85 -10.25 -12.44
N LYS A 113 10.78 -10.51 -13.38
CA LYS A 113 12.22 -10.58 -13.07
C LYS A 113 12.72 -9.26 -12.47
N ALA A 114 12.40 -8.12 -13.10
CA ALA A 114 12.78 -6.80 -12.61
C ALA A 114 12.17 -6.48 -11.24
N LEU A 115 10.91 -6.84 -11.01
CA LEU A 115 10.27 -6.68 -9.69
C LEU A 115 10.94 -7.52 -8.60
N LEU A 116 11.31 -8.76 -8.90
CA LEU A 116 12.00 -9.63 -7.94
C LEU A 116 13.43 -9.14 -7.67
N GLU A 117 14.10 -8.59 -8.65
CA GLU A 117 15.40 -7.93 -8.50
C GLU A 117 15.26 -6.68 -7.63
N LEU A 118 14.29 -5.81 -7.90
CA LEU A 118 13.99 -4.59 -7.14
C LEU A 118 13.80 -4.89 -5.64
N VAL A 119 13.09 -5.97 -5.31
CA VAL A 119 12.86 -6.37 -3.93
C VAL A 119 13.93 -7.31 -3.36
N GLY A 120 15.02 -7.57 -4.10
CA GLY A 120 16.16 -8.38 -3.67
C GLY A 120 15.82 -9.86 -3.46
N LEU A 121 15.00 -10.44 -4.34
CA LEU A 121 14.56 -11.84 -4.31
C LEU A 121 14.95 -12.64 -5.54
N SER A 122 15.86 -12.15 -6.41
CA SER A 122 16.28 -12.83 -7.65
C SER A 122 16.75 -14.27 -7.41
N GLU A 123 17.61 -14.49 -6.40
CA GLU A 123 18.13 -15.83 -6.07
C GLU A 123 17.10 -16.78 -5.47
N ASN A 124 15.95 -16.25 -5.08
CA ASN A 124 14.85 -17.00 -4.47
C ASN A 124 13.61 -17.05 -5.34
N ALA A 125 13.68 -16.56 -6.59
CA ALA A 125 12.57 -16.40 -7.50
C ALA A 125 11.76 -17.70 -7.73
N ASP A 126 12.44 -18.84 -7.77
CA ASP A 126 11.85 -20.16 -8.02
C ASP A 126 11.70 -21.03 -6.76
N LYS A 127 12.15 -20.56 -5.60
CA LYS A 127 12.02 -21.30 -4.32
C LYS A 127 10.62 -21.16 -3.74
N LYS A 128 10.07 -22.26 -3.22
CA LYS A 128 8.73 -22.27 -2.59
C LYS A 128 8.68 -21.32 -1.40
N MET A 129 7.67 -20.47 -1.35
CA MET A 129 7.49 -19.43 -0.33
C MET A 129 7.28 -19.96 1.10
N LYS A 130 6.96 -21.24 1.28
CA LYS A 130 6.93 -21.90 2.61
C LYS A 130 8.28 -21.90 3.35
N LYS A 131 9.39 -21.65 2.63
CA LYS A 131 10.74 -21.56 3.18
C LYS A 131 11.20 -20.13 3.43
N PHE A 132 10.33 -19.15 3.21
CA PHE A 132 10.66 -17.73 3.30
C PHE A 132 10.52 -17.21 4.74
N SER A 133 11.41 -16.27 5.10
CA SER A 133 11.24 -15.45 6.31
C SER A 133 10.06 -14.48 6.15
N GLY A 134 9.59 -13.90 7.26
CA GLY A 134 8.57 -12.85 7.22
C GLY A 134 8.96 -11.68 6.31
N GLY A 135 10.22 -11.23 6.39
CA GLY A 135 10.74 -10.16 5.54
C GLY A 135 10.79 -10.53 4.05
N MET A 136 11.09 -11.79 3.71
CA MET A 136 11.02 -12.25 2.33
C MET A 136 9.57 -12.26 1.82
N ILE A 137 8.61 -12.67 2.63
CA ILE A 137 7.19 -12.63 2.29
C ILE A 137 6.72 -11.20 2.09
N GLN A 138 7.08 -10.26 2.96
CA GLN A 138 6.76 -8.83 2.79
C GLN A 138 7.32 -8.28 1.48
N ARG A 139 8.54 -8.65 1.09
CA ARG A 139 9.13 -8.24 -0.18
C ARG A 139 8.37 -8.81 -1.39
N VAL A 140 7.87 -10.04 -1.33
CA VAL A 140 6.95 -10.57 -2.35
C VAL A 140 5.66 -9.75 -2.40
N GLY A 141 5.13 -9.35 -1.23
CA GLY A 141 3.96 -8.49 -1.12
C GLY A 141 4.15 -7.12 -1.77
N ILE A 142 5.36 -6.52 -1.68
CA ILE A 142 5.66 -5.28 -2.41
C ILE A 142 5.70 -5.54 -3.92
N ALA A 143 6.39 -6.60 -4.35
CA ALA A 143 6.46 -6.94 -5.77
C ALA A 143 5.06 -7.13 -6.38
N GLN A 144 4.14 -7.80 -5.67
CA GLN A 144 2.75 -7.95 -6.12
C GLN A 144 1.99 -6.62 -6.16
N ALA A 145 2.24 -5.71 -5.22
CA ALA A 145 1.60 -4.40 -5.23
C ALA A 145 2.08 -3.52 -6.40
N LEU A 146 3.27 -3.78 -6.94
CA LEU A 146 3.87 -3.05 -8.06
C LEU A 146 3.57 -3.66 -9.44
N LEU A 147 2.86 -4.78 -9.53
CA LEU A 147 2.65 -5.54 -10.77
C LEU A 147 2.06 -4.70 -11.91
N ASN A 148 1.13 -3.80 -11.64
CA ASN A 148 0.48 -2.93 -12.64
C ASN A 148 1.07 -1.51 -12.69
N ASP A 149 2.28 -1.31 -12.17
CA ASP A 149 2.95 0.00 -12.09
C ASP A 149 2.04 1.13 -11.54
N PRO A 150 1.61 0.99 -10.28
CA PRO A 150 0.58 1.84 -9.71
C PRO A 150 1.04 3.30 -9.56
N LYS A 151 0.10 4.23 -9.67
CA LYS A 151 0.29 5.66 -9.32
C LYS A 151 0.11 5.92 -7.83
N ILE A 152 -0.61 5.04 -7.15
CA ILE A 152 -0.86 5.11 -5.70
C ILE A 152 -0.42 3.78 -5.10
N LEU A 153 0.59 3.80 -4.23
CA LEU A 153 1.09 2.63 -3.50
C LEU A 153 0.76 2.75 -2.02
N ILE A 154 -0.01 1.83 -1.51
CA ILE A 154 -0.43 1.82 -0.10
C ILE A 154 0.13 0.58 0.58
N LEU A 155 0.86 0.80 1.68
CA LEU A 155 1.54 -0.23 2.45
C LEU A 155 1.07 -0.14 3.90
N ASP A 156 0.28 -1.12 4.32
CA ASP A 156 -0.30 -1.13 5.68
C ASP A 156 0.55 -1.98 6.62
N GLU A 157 1.24 -1.33 7.57
CA GLU A 157 2.15 -1.92 8.55
C GLU A 157 3.23 -2.86 7.93
N PRO A 158 3.90 -2.47 6.84
CA PRO A 158 4.73 -3.38 6.06
C PRO A 158 6.03 -3.79 6.75
N THR A 159 6.42 -3.11 7.83
CA THR A 159 7.65 -3.36 8.60
C THR A 159 7.41 -4.18 9.87
N ALA A 160 6.15 -4.52 10.15
CA ALA A 160 5.81 -5.29 11.33
C ALA A 160 6.51 -6.67 11.32
N GLY A 161 7.22 -6.99 12.41
CA GLY A 161 7.95 -8.26 12.54
C GLY A 161 9.26 -8.36 11.77
N LEU A 162 9.73 -7.28 11.12
CA LEU A 162 11.04 -7.23 10.49
C LEU A 162 12.13 -6.89 11.50
N ASP A 163 13.32 -7.48 11.31
CA ASP A 163 14.51 -7.07 12.06
C ASP A 163 15.02 -5.69 11.61
N PRO A 164 15.91 -5.02 12.40
CA PRO A 164 16.39 -3.67 12.08
C PRO A 164 17.08 -3.56 10.70
N LYS A 165 17.81 -4.59 10.27
CA LYS A 165 18.50 -4.61 8.97
C LYS A 165 17.52 -4.69 7.81
N GLU A 166 16.51 -5.54 7.94
CA GLU A 166 15.44 -5.67 6.96
C GLU A 166 14.60 -4.36 6.88
N ARG A 167 14.32 -3.71 8.03
CA ARG A 167 13.64 -2.40 8.06
C ARG A 167 14.43 -1.32 7.33
N ALA A 168 15.75 -1.25 7.52
CA ALA A 168 16.59 -0.28 6.81
C ALA A 168 16.53 -0.49 5.28
N ARG A 169 16.64 -1.74 4.83
CA ARG A 169 16.52 -2.09 3.40
C ARG A 169 15.14 -1.72 2.85
N PHE A 170 14.10 -1.99 3.63
CA PHE A 170 12.72 -1.65 3.27
C PHE A 170 12.54 -0.14 3.09
N ARG A 171 13.02 0.67 4.05
CA ARG A 171 12.95 2.14 3.95
C ARG A 171 13.61 2.66 2.67
N ASN A 172 14.82 2.19 2.35
CA ASN A 172 15.51 2.59 1.12
C ASN A 172 14.72 2.24 -0.13
N LEU A 173 14.14 1.04 -0.19
CA LEU A 173 13.28 0.62 -1.29
C LEU A 173 12.06 1.54 -1.44
N ILE A 174 11.33 1.79 -0.36
CA ILE A 174 10.11 2.62 -0.40
C ILE A 174 10.43 4.08 -0.77
N SER A 175 11.51 4.64 -0.25
CA SER A 175 11.99 5.97 -0.62
C SER A 175 12.28 6.07 -2.12
N SER A 176 12.87 5.03 -2.72
CA SER A 176 13.13 5.02 -4.17
C SER A 176 11.83 4.96 -5.01
N LEU A 177 10.78 4.36 -4.47
CA LEU A 177 9.49 4.19 -5.16
C LEU A 177 8.61 5.46 -5.12
N SER A 178 8.87 6.41 -4.22
CA SER A 178 8.00 7.57 -3.99
C SER A 178 8.19 8.73 -4.99
N ARG A 179 9.18 8.68 -5.87
CA ARG A 179 9.56 9.81 -6.73
C ARG A 179 8.48 10.25 -7.73
N ASN A 180 7.71 9.30 -8.27
CA ASN A 180 6.74 9.54 -9.34
C ASN A 180 5.39 8.87 -9.02
N ARG A 181 5.05 8.78 -7.74
CA ARG A 181 3.79 8.19 -7.28
C ARG A 181 3.46 8.64 -5.86
N ILE A 182 2.21 8.55 -5.51
CA ILE A 182 1.74 8.73 -4.14
C ILE A 182 2.04 7.44 -3.38
N VAL A 183 2.86 7.51 -2.32
CA VAL A 183 3.11 6.37 -1.43
C VAL A 183 2.55 6.68 -0.05
N ILE A 184 1.64 5.84 0.44
CA ILE A 184 1.11 5.92 1.80
C ILE A 184 1.65 4.75 2.60
N LEU A 185 2.50 5.03 3.57
CA LEU A 185 3.08 4.05 4.48
C LEU A 185 2.41 4.16 5.84
N SER A 186 1.56 3.21 6.19
CA SER A 186 0.98 3.17 7.54
C SER A 186 1.90 2.43 8.50
N THR A 187 2.15 3.03 9.65
CA THR A 187 2.95 2.41 10.71
C THR A 187 2.62 3.02 12.08
N HIS A 188 2.90 2.30 13.14
CA HIS A 188 2.92 2.82 14.50
C HIS A 188 4.36 3.10 14.99
N ILE A 189 5.37 2.84 14.15
CA ILE A 189 6.79 2.98 14.45
C ILE A 189 7.32 4.25 13.79
N VAL A 190 7.60 5.29 14.59
CA VAL A 190 8.05 6.60 14.09
C VAL A 190 9.34 6.49 13.26
N SER A 191 10.31 5.69 13.72
CA SER A 191 11.59 5.51 13.04
C SER A 191 11.49 4.90 11.63
N ASP A 192 10.36 4.32 11.27
CA ASP A 192 10.17 3.77 9.91
C ASP A 192 9.88 4.86 8.88
N ILE A 193 9.38 6.02 9.31
CA ILE A 193 8.99 7.12 8.42
C ILE A 193 9.81 8.40 8.62
N GLU A 194 10.39 8.61 9.81
CA GLU A 194 11.05 9.86 10.20
C GLU A 194 12.12 10.32 9.18
N SER A 195 12.87 9.37 8.61
CA SER A 195 13.97 9.67 7.69
C SER A 195 13.59 9.67 6.21
N ILE A 196 12.38 9.22 5.86
CA ILE A 196 11.99 9.02 4.45
C ILE A 196 10.70 9.70 4.04
N ALA A 197 9.79 10.01 4.98
CA ALA A 197 8.50 10.63 4.67
C ALA A 197 8.66 12.10 4.33
N ASN A 198 8.02 12.54 3.25
CA ASN A 198 7.90 13.95 2.91
C ASN A 198 6.95 14.68 3.88
N GLN A 199 5.88 13.98 4.28
CA GLN A 199 4.88 14.48 5.21
C GLN A 199 4.38 13.36 6.12
N VAL A 200 3.94 13.74 7.32
CA VAL A 200 3.39 12.80 8.31
C VAL A 200 1.92 13.12 8.59
N ILE A 201 1.05 12.21 8.23
CA ILE A 201 -0.39 12.25 8.50
C ILE A 201 -0.63 11.63 9.88
N MET A 202 -1.02 12.43 10.85
CA MET A 202 -1.37 11.92 12.18
C MET A 202 -2.87 11.84 12.35
N ILE A 203 -3.38 10.65 12.67
CA ILE A 203 -4.79 10.44 12.99
C ILE A 203 -4.90 10.16 14.49
N LYS A 204 -5.68 10.98 15.20
CA LYS A 204 -5.98 10.82 16.61
C LYS A 204 -7.48 11.05 16.85
N ASP A 205 -8.08 10.25 17.70
CA ASP A 205 -9.51 10.35 18.03
C ASP A 205 -10.42 10.38 16.78
N LYS A 206 -10.02 9.57 15.76
CA LYS A 206 -10.74 9.38 14.48
C LYS A 206 -10.73 10.62 13.56
N LYS A 207 -9.94 11.63 13.88
CA LYS A 207 -9.75 12.87 13.11
C LYS A 207 -8.31 13.05 12.67
N LEU A 208 -8.14 13.89 11.64
CA LEU A 208 -6.83 14.39 11.29
C LEU A 208 -6.32 15.30 12.42
N TYR A 209 -5.16 14.95 12.98
CA TYR A 209 -4.54 15.73 14.05
C TYR A 209 -3.45 16.67 13.51
N ARG A 210 -2.65 16.19 12.54
CA ARG A 210 -1.58 16.95 11.89
C ARG A 210 -1.31 16.37 10.49
N LYS A 211 -0.96 17.27 9.57
CA LYS A 211 -0.47 16.92 8.23
C LYS A 211 0.97 17.38 8.09
#